data_371e380c43d469d89dc5dc6921d9c3b5
#
_entry.id   371e380c43d469d89dc5dc6921d9c3b5
#
_cell.length_a   1.000
_cell.length_b   1.000
_cell.length_c   1.000
_cell.angle_alpha   90.00
_cell.angle_beta   90.00
_cell.angle_gamma   90.00
#
_symmetry.space_group_name_H-M   'P 1'
#
loop_
_entity.id
_entity.type
_entity.pdbx_description
1 polymer ?
#
loop_
_entity_poly.entity_id
_entity_poly.type
_entity_poly.pdbx_seq_one_letter_code
_entity_poly.pdbx_strand_id
1 'polypeptide(L)'
;MTEREQVVLNGRYELHRRVGRGGMAEVYLARDRLLDRLVAIKILFPEFATDPSFVARFRREAQAAANLNHPNIVGVYDWGKERGTYYIVMEYVDGRTVSDILRSDGPIEPKRGAGIAADVAAALGFAHRKGVVHRDVKPGNVLITKTGEVKVADFGIARAMTSSSEENLTQTGSVMGTATYFSPEQAQGKPVDARTDLYSLGVVLYEMASGKPPFSADSPVAIAYKHVQEPIPPLAGRVPGIAPDYQAITERALAKDPDDRYPDGAAMRADLLRFRDGRPIAPVNAVPTGPARPPVVATPGPVLPPPVTPAEPVRSSGRRTGWFFVIIVLLLVVLGGLLVAFGQQLGIFEDQTQQVRVADVVGLQVDEARRVLEDDGFEVRENEQESAAPEGEVVSQSPGAAEEADEGSTVVLNVSAGVGQVSLPDVRGLTESAARQAIADEGITGEVTVRSEPSDDESLVGTVLRTEPAALTLLAKDAPVVLVLAELPATTTTASTTTTAPPATTTTTAPPATTSTTTTAPPTTTTTTAPPTTTSSTTTSLP
;
A
#
# COMPACT_ATOMS: atom_id res chain seq x y z
N MET A 1 22.90 0.35 34.68
CA MET A 1 21.58 0.49 34.04
C MET A 1 21.66 1.72 33.15
N THR A 2 21.92 1.53 31.87
CA THR A 2 21.98 2.62 30.89
C THR A 2 20.56 3.17 30.71
N GLU A 3 20.33 4.43 31.09
CA GLU A 3 19.11 5.18 30.75
C GLU A 3 18.94 5.11 29.23
N ARG A 4 17.93 4.39 28.78
CA ARG A 4 17.50 4.49 27.40
C ARG A 4 17.01 5.92 27.20
N GLU A 5 17.74 6.68 26.41
CA GLU A 5 17.36 8.02 26.01
C GLU A 5 15.90 8.02 25.52
N GLN A 6 15.01 8.57 26.32
CA GLN A 6 13.58 8.62 26.01
C GLN A 6 13.39 9.55 24.81
N VAL A 7 12.92 9.01 23.70
CA VAL A 7 12.65 9.80 22.50
C VAL A 7 11.43 10.67 22.74
N VAL A 8 11.63 12.00 22.65
CA VAL A 8 10.54 12.99 22.76
C VAL A 8 10.38 13.69 21.41
N LEU A 9 9.21 13.57 20.80
CA LEU A 9 8.90 14.24 19.55
C LEU A 9 8.38 15.66 19.84
N ASN A 10 8.92 16.64 19.10
CA ASN A 10 8.56 18.05 19.16
C ASN A 10 8.56 18.62 20.60
N GLY A 11 9.43 18.09 21.49
CA GLY A 11 9.50 18.45 22.90
C GLY A 11 8.25 18.12 23.73
N ARG A 12 7.22 17.53 23.14
CA ARG A 12 5.89 17.30 23.72
C ARG A 12 5.52 15.84 23.90
N TYR A 13 5.77 15.00 22.90
CA TYR A 13 5.28 13.62 22.89
C TYR A 13 6.40 12.64 23.28
N GLU A 14 6.33 12.10 24.47
CA GLU A 14 7.27 11.12 24.98
C GLU A 14 6.91 9.72 24.53
N LEU A 15 7.74 9.10 23.69
CA LEU A 15 7.52 7.75 23.18
C LEU A 15 7.84 6.71 24.27
N HIS A 16 6.91 5.77 24.48
CA HIS A 16 7.09 4.68 25.43
C HIS A 16 7.44 3.36 24.72
N ARG A 17 6.42 2.62 24.28
CA ARG A 17 6.59 1.32 23.63
C ARG A 17 5.85 1.27 22.29
N ARG A 18 6.37 0.47 21.38
CA ARG A 18 5.68 0.17 20.14
C ARG A 18 4.46 -0.70 20.42
N VAL A 19 3.31 -0.33 19.85
CA VAL A 19 2.03 -1.04 19.98
C VAL A 19 1.60 -1.67 18.68
N GLY A 20 2.13 -1.22 17.52
CA GLY A 20 1.82 -1.79 16.22
C GLY A 20 2.88 -1.48 15.17
N ARG A 21 2.92 -2.28 14.10
CA ARG A 21 3.72 -2.06 12.91
C ARG A 21 2.87 -2.35 11.67
N GLY A 22 2.78 -1.38 10.78
CA GLY A 22 2.13 -1.49 9.48
C GLY A 22 3.14 -1.49 8.33
N GLY A 23 2.68 -1.51 7.08
CA GLY A 23 3.54 -1.52 5.90
C GLY A 23 4.37 -0.24 5.71
N MET A 24 3.86 0.92 6.12
CA MET A 24 4.54 2.22 5.92
C MET A 24 4.86 2.97 7.21
N ALA A 25 4.39 2.49 8.37
CA ALA A 25 4.50 3.22 9.63
C ALA A 25 4.49 2.29 10.84
N GLU A 26 5.07 2.75 11.94
CA GLU A 26 4.95 2.13 13.26
C GLU A 26 4.05 2.96 14.17
N VAL A 27 3.35 2.30 15.08
CA VAL A 27 2.50 2.95 16.08
C VAL A 27 3.11 2.76 17.47
N TYR A 28 3.27 3.86 18.17
CA TYR A 28 3.81 3.90 19.53
C TYR A 28 2.77 4.38 20.54
N LEU A 29 2.74 3.76 21.70
CA LEU A 29 2.16 4.38 22.89
C LEU A 29 3.09 5.52 23.32
N ALA A 30 2.52 6.70 23.57
CA ALA A 30 3.25 7.87 24.01
C ALA A 30 2.45 8.65 25.07
N ARG A 31 3.13 9.57 25.76
CA ARG A 31 2.52 10.54 26.66
C ARG A 31 2.61 11.95 26.09
N ASP A 32 1.49 12.62 25.96
CA ASP A 32 1.43 14.05 25.69
C ASP A 32 1.77 14.79 27.01
N ARG A 33 3.00 15.28 27.10
CA ARG A 33 3.50 15.96 28.32
C ARG A 33 2.76 17.26 28.63
N LEU A 34 2.18 17.91 27.61
CA LEU A 34 1.46 19.17 27.76
C LEU A 34 0.07 18.97 28.35
N LEU A 35 -0.64 17.93 27.90
CA LEU A 35 -2.02 17.64 28.34
C LEU A 35 -2.10 16.48 29.34
N ASP A 36 -0.94 15.91 29.68
CA ASP A 36 -0.76 14.80 30.64
C ASP A 36 -1.68 13.59 30.36
N ARG A 37 -1.76 13.17 29.08
CA ARG A 37 -2.59 12.04 28.63
C ARG A 37 -1.82 11.04 27.78
N LEU A 38 -2.29 9.80 27.76
CA LEU A 38 -1.79 8.78 26.83
C LEU A 38 -2.34 9.03 25.43
N VAL A 39 -1.47 8.88 24.43
CA VAL A 39 -1.77 9.01 23.01
C VAL A 39 -1.13 7.87 22.24
N ALA A 40 -1.66 7.56 21.07
CA ALA A 40 -1.01 6.71 20.08
C ALA A 40 -0.34 7.60 19.02
N ILE A 41 0.90 7.29 18.65
CA ILE A 41 1.62 8.05 17.62
C ILE A 41 2.01 7.11 16.49
N LYS A 42 1.48 7.36 15.30
CA LYS A 42 1.80 6.68 14.06
C LYS A 42 2.94 7.44 13.38
N ILE A 43 4.11 6.80 13.26
CA ILE A 43 5.34 7.39 12.72
C ILE A 43 5.61 6.74 11.36
N LEU A 44 5.72 7.55 10.31
CA LEU A 44 6.07 7.11 8.96
C LEU A 44 7.50 6.57 8.95
N PHE A 45 7.78 5.47 8.27
CA PHE A 45 9.14 4.99 8.11
C PHE A 45 9.99 5.99 7.33
N PRO A 46 11.27 6.18 7.69
CA PRO A 46 12.15 7.16 7.03
C PRO A 46 12.25 6.97 5.51
N GLU A 47 12.26 5.75 5.02
CA GLU A 47 12.29 5.40 3.59
C GLU A 47 11.11 5.99 2.81
N PHE A 48 9.92 6.06 3.41
CA PHE A 48 8.74 6.69 2.79
C PHE A 48 8.63 8.19 3.04
N ALA A 49 9.41 8.75 3.97
CA ALA A 49 9.39 10.17 4.28
C ALA A 49 10.10 11.04 3.23
N THR A 50 10.90 10.42 2.36
CA THR A 50 11.59 11.06 1.24
C THR A 50 10.71 11.18 0.00
N ASP A 51 9.70 10.32 -0.15
CA ASP A 51 8.77 10.34 -1.26
C ASP A 51 7.60 11.32 -1.00
N PRO A 52 7.48 12.40 -1.80
CA PRO A 52 6.41 13.39 -1.63
C PRO A 52 5.01 12.79 -1.75
N SER A 53 4.84 11.72 -2.54
CA SER A 53 3.55 11.04 -2.74
C SER A 53 3.08 10.33 -1.47
N PHE A 54 4.00 9.64 -0.78
CA PHE A 54 3.71 8.99 0.52
C PHE A 54 3.42 10.02 1.61
N VAL A 55 4.19 11.09 1.68
CA VAL A 55 3.96 12.18 2.63
C VAL A 55 2.61 12.84 2.40
N ALA A 56 2.25 13.13 1.14
CA ALA A 56 0.96 13.71 0.80
C ALA A 56 -0.20 12.77 1.17
N ARG A 57 -0.06 11.46 0.96
CA ARG A 57 -1.04 10.44 1.37
C ARG A 57 -1.20 10.41 2.89
N PHE A 58 -0.09 10.31 3.62
CA PHE A 58 -0.07 10.28 5.08
C PHE A 58 -0.70 11.54 5.68
N ARG A 59 -0.44 12.72 5.09
CA ARG A 59 -1.05 14.00 5.48
C ARG A 59 -2.56 14.01 5.21
N ARG A 60 -3.01 13.53 4.03
CA ARG A 60 -4.45 13.47 3.69
C ARG A 60 -5.21 12.54 4.63
N GLU A 61 -4.62 11.40 5.02
CA GLU A 61 -5.19 10.48 6.01
C GLU A 61 -5.44 11.21 7.34
N ALA A 62 -4.41 11.92 7.84
CA ALA A 62 -4.55 12.71 9.06
C ALA A 62 -5.65 13.78 8.95
N GLN A 63 -5.68 14.54 7.85
CA GLN A 63 -6.64 15.63 7.64
C GLN A 63 -8.09 15.13 7.56
N ALA A 64 -8.32 14.00 6.89
CA ALA A 64 -9.66 13.46 6.77
C ALA A 64 -10.16 12.88 8.09
N ALA A 65 -9.30 12.16 8.82
CA ALA A 65 -9.63 11.62 10.13
C ALA A 65 -9.84 12.73 11.18
N ALA A 66 -9.09 13.84 11.10
CA ALA A 66 -9.22 14.97 12.03
C ALA A 66 -10.62 15.62 12.03
N ASN A 67 -11.35 15.53 10.90
CA ASN A 67 -12.72 16.06 10.80
C ASN A 67 -13.81 15.07 11.25
N LEU A 68 -13.41 13.86 11.67
CA LEU A 68 -14.33 12.81 12.09
C LEU A 68 -14.36 12.71 13.63
N ASN A 69 -15.33 13.37 14.25
CA ASN A 69 -15.57 13.25 15.69
C ASN A 69 -16.80 12.38 15.96
N HIS A 70 -16.57 11.12 16.34
CA HIS A 70 -17.62 10.13 16.61
C HIS A 70 -17.14 9.13 17.69
N PRO A 71 -17.99 8.67 18.61
CA PRO A 71 -17.57 7.76 19.68
C PRO A 71 -16.92 6.47 19.18
N ASN A 72 -17.33 5.98 18.01
CA ASN A 72 -16.78 4.77 17.41
C ASN A 72 -15.67 5.03 16.35
N ILE A 73 -15.07 6.22 16.34
CA ILE A 73 -13.92 6.54 15.48
C ILE A 73 -12.74 6.94 16.37
N VAL A 74 -11.53 6.44 16.04
CA VAL A 74 -10.29 6.87 16.71
C VAL A 74 -10.02 8.32 16.35
N GLY A 75 -9.98 9.19 17.35
CA GLY A 75 -9.77 10.63 17.16
C GLY A 75 -8.33 10.94 16.77
N VAL A 76 -8.14 11.81 15.79
CA VAL A 76 -6.83 12.39 15.44
C VAL A 76 -6.68 13.73 16.15
N TYR A 77 -5.56 13.92 16.85
CA TYR A 77 -5.32 15.08 17.69
C TYR A 77 -4.32 16.08 17.10
N ASP A 78 -3.29 15.56 16.41
CA ASP A 78 -2.20 16.37 15.91
C ASP A 78 -1.43 15.65 14.81
N TRP A 79 -0.61 16.39 14.08
CA TRP A 79 0.33 15.84 13.11
C TRP A 79 1.59 16.69 13.11
N GLY A 80 2.74 16.10 12.79
CA GLY A 80 3.99 16.85 12.76
C GLY A 80 5.09 16.18 11.96
N LYS A 81 6.24 16.89 11.88
CA LYS A 81 7.49 16.40 11.30
C LYS A 81 8.60 16.53 12.33
N GLU A 82 9.37 15.46 12.52
CA GLU A 82 10.50 15.41 13.45
C GLU A 82 11.56 14.45 12.93
N ARG A 83 12.85 14.79 13.07
CA ARG A 83 14.00 13.93 12.70
C ARG A 83 13.91 13.37 11.27
N GLY A 84 13.42 14.17 10.32
CA GLY A 84 13.32 13.79 8.91
C GLY A 84 12.10 12.95 8.54
N THR A 85 11.25 12.55 9.50
CA THR A 85 10.03 11.80 9.24
C THR A 85 8.77 12.52 9.72
N TYR A 86 7.58 11.96 9.42
CA TYR A 86 6.29 12.52 9.77
C TYR A 86 5.57 11.62 10.76
N TYR A 87 4.72 12.23 11.61
CA TYR A 87 3.94 11.50 12.59
C TYR A 87 2.51 12.06 12.71
N ILE A 88 1.59 11.18 13.11
CA ILE A 88 0.19 11.50 13.45
C ILE A 88 -0.03 11.13 14.92
N VAL A 89 -0.60 12.05 15.69
CA VAL A 89 -0.99 11.83 17.08
C VAL A 89 -2.47 11.55 17.14
N MET A 90 -2.85 10.44 17.74
CA MET A 90 -4.23 9.98 17.79
C MET A 90 -4.63 9.46 19.18
N GLU A 91 -5.89 9.23 19.38
CA GLU A 91 -6.46 8.59 20.56
C GLU A 91 -5.77 7.25 20.81
N TYR A 92 -5.27 7.05 22.02
CA TYR A 92 -4.82 5.73 22.47
C TYR A 92 -6.03 4.91 22.94
N VAL A 93 -6.28 3.81 22.27
CA VAL A 93 -7.34 2.85 22.60
C VAL A 93 -6.73 1.72 23.42
N ASP A 94 -7.02 1.67 24.72
CA ASP A 94 -6.58 0.57 25.58
C ASP A 94 -7.47 -0.65 25.39
N GLY A 95 -7.10 -1.47 24.40
CA GLY A 95 -7.91 -2.60 23.97
C GLY A 95 -7.15 -3.56 23.05
N ARG A 96 -7.92 -4.36 22.31
CA ARG A 96 -7.42 -5.34 21.34
C ARG A 96 -8.11 -5.13 20.01
N THR A 97 -7.43 -5.42 18.91
CA THR A 97 -8.08 -5.47 17.60
C THR A 97 -8.97 -6.71 17.48
N VAL A 98 -9.99 -6.64 16.61
CA VAL A 98 -10.80 -7.81 16.26
C VAL A 98 -9.90 -8.91 15.68
N SER A 99 -8.84 -8.55 14.94
CA SER A 99 -7.84 -9.50 14.44
C SER A 99 -7.11 -10.25 15.57
N ASP A 100 -6.74 -9.53 16.66
CA ASP A 100 -6.09 -10.16 17.81
C ASP A 100 -7.05 -11.11 18.55
N ILE A 101 -8.32 -10.71 18.67
CA ILE A 101 -9.36 -11.53 19.30
C ILE A 101 -9.57 -12.81 18.49
N LEU A 102 -9.74 -12.69 17.16
CA LEU A 102 -9.92 -13.86 16.29
C LEU A 102 -8.74 -14.83 16.34
N ARG A 103 -7.52 -14.29 16.42
CA ARG A 103 -6.29 -15.10 16.49
C ARG A 103 -6.13 -15.83 17.81
N SER A 104 -6.46 -15.20 18.93
CA SER A 104 -6.21 -15.77 20.27
C SER A 104 -7.41 -16.51 20.85
N ASP A 105 -8.64 -15.98 20.62
CA ASP A 105 -9.87 -16.45 21.25
C ASP A 105 -10.73 -17.26 20.27
N GLY A 106 -10.44 -17.19 18.95
CA GLY A 106 -11.21 -17.83 17.89
C GLY A 106 -12.45 -17.03 17.45
N PRO A 107 -13.45 -17.69 16.83
CA PRO A 107 -14.66 -17.03 16.32
C PRO A 107 -15.43 -16.29 17.42
N ILE A 108 -16.07 -15.20 17.03
CA ILE A 108 -16.86 -14.36 17.93
C ILE A 108 -18.32 -14.81 17.86
N GLU A 109 -18.97 -14.90 19.03
CA GLU A 109 -20.40 -15.24 19.13
C GLU A 109 -21.23 -14.29 18.23
N PRO A 110 -22.18 -14.82 17.40
CA PRO A 110 -22.87 -14.03 16.37
C PRO A 110 -23.58 -12.76 16.88
N LYS A 111 -24.21 -12.80 18.05
CA LYS A 111 -24.87 -11.60 18.61
C LYS A 111 -23.86 -10.53 19.03
N ARG A 112 -22.73 -10.96 19.61
CA ARG A 112 -21.62 -10.04 19.93
C ARG A 112 -20.99 -9.49 18.66
N GLY A 113 -20.74 -10.33 17.62
CA GLY A 113 -20.25 -9.90 16.32
C GLY A 113 -21.18 -8.88 15.65
N ALA A 114 -22.49 -9.11 15.70
CA ALA A 114 -23.48 -8.14 15.20
C ALA A 114 -23.45 -6.81 15.95
N GLY A 115 -23.25 -6.82 17.28
CA GLY A 115 -23.09 -5.61 18.08
C GLY A 115 -21.86 -4.81 17.65
N ILE A 116 -20.71 -5.47 17.51
CA ILE A 116 -19.46 -4.87 17.02
C ILE A 116 -19.67 -4.27 15.61
N ALA A 117 -20.22 -5.05 14.69
CA ALA A 117 -20.47 -4.60 13.32
C ALA A 117 -21.48 -3.43 13.26
N ALA A 118 -22.46 -3.39 14.15
CA ALA A 118 -23.41 -2.29 14.24
C ALA A 118 -22.74 -0.96 14.64
N ASP A 119 -21.76 -1.01 15.55
CA ASP A 119 -20.99 0.17 15.96
C ASP A 119 -20.01 0.61 14.86
N VAL A 120 -19.38 -0.36 14.14
CA VAL A 120 -18.58 -0.06 12.94
C VAL A 120 -19.46 0.58 11.86
N ALA A 121 -20.65 0.04 11.58
CA ALA A 121 -21.59 0.61 10.60
C ALA A 121 -22.03 2.04 10.98
N ALA A 122 -22.15 2.34 12.28
CA ALA A 122 -22.43 3.71 12.77
C ALA A 122 -21.27 4.66 12.45
N ALA A 123 -20.03 4.23 12.72
CA ALA A 123 -18.81 4.99 12.41
C ALA A 123 -18.68 5.27 10.91
N LEU A 124 -18.83 4.22 10.08
CA LEU A 124 -18.78 4.32 8.62
C LEU A 124 -19.87 5.25 8.09
N GLY A 125 -21.12 5.06 8.51
CA GLY A 125 -22.23 5.93 8.10
C GLY A 125 -22.04 7.40 8.49
N PHE A 126 -21.38 7.68 9.62
CA PHE A 126 -21.00 9.04 9.99
C PHE A 126 -19.94 9.61 9.02
N ALA A 127 -18.89 8.86 8.74
CA ALA A 127 -17.82 9.26 7.82
C ALA A 127 -18.35 9.48 6.39
N HIS A 128 -19.21 8.59 5.90
CA HIS A 128 -19.84 8.67 4.57
C HIS A 128 -20.65 9.96 4.40
N ARG A 129 -21.42 10.37 5.42
CA ARG A 129 -22.15 11.65 5.39
C ARG A 129 -21.23 12.87 5.37
N LYS A 130 -19.96 12.71 5.75
CA LYS A 130 -18.90 13.73 5.62
C LYS A 130 -18.10 13.62 4.32
N GLY A 131 -18.51 12.74 3.41
CA GLY A 131 -17.82 12.49 2.13
C GLY A 131 -16.54 11.65 2.25
N VAL A 132 -16.34 10.97 3.40
CA VAL A 132 -15.15 10.15 3.65
C VAL A 132 -15.50 8.68 3.56
N VAL A 133 -14.89 7.96 2.63
CA VAL A 133 -14.95 6.50 2.48
C VAL A 133 -13.70 5.90 3.08
N HIS A 134 -13.83 4.86 3.90
CA HIS A 134 -12.72 4.26 4.66
C HIS A 134 -11.75 3.47 3.77
N ARG A 135 -12.26 2.64 2.86
CA ARG A 135 -11.54 1.84 1.84
C ARG A 135 -10.62 0.73 2.36
N ASP A 136 -10.43 0.61 3.66
CA ASP A 136 -9.57 -0.41 4.29
C ASP A 136 -10.21 -0.99 5.56
N VAL A 137 -11.52 -1.28 5.52
CA VAL A 137 -12.23 -1.91 6.63
C VAL A 137 -11.77 -3.36 6.77
N LYS A 138 -11.14 -3.69 7.91
CA LYS A 138 -10.61 -5.02 8.23
C LYS A 138 -10.55 -5.23 9.74
N PRO A 139 -10.44 -6.48 10.24
CA PRO A 139 -10.37 -6.77 11.67
C PRO A 139 -9.25 -6.06 12.42
N GLY A 140 -8.11 -5.79 11.74
CA GLY A 140 -6.98 -5.07 12.32
C GLY A 140 -7.24 -3.59 12.59
N ASN A 141 -8.23 -2.99 11.90
CA ASN A 141 -8.60 -1.58 12.04
C ASN A 141 -9.82 -1.38 12.95
N VAL A 142 -10.37 -2.45 13.54
CA VAL A 142 -11.48 -2.40 14.51
C VAL A 142 -10.93 -2.78 15.88
N LEU A 143 -10.89 -1.80 16.80
CA LEU A 143 -10.43 -1.99 18.18
C LEU A 143 -11.62 -2.11 19.12
N ILE A 144 -11.44 -2.94 20.14
CA ILE A 144 -12.42 -3.11 21.22
C ILE A 144 -11.71 -2.79 22.53
N THR A 145 -12.19 -1.76 23.25
CA THR A 145 -11.65 -1.36 24.55
C THR A 145 -11.88 -2.44 25.61
N LYS A 146 -11.21 -2.35 26.74
CA LYS A 146 -11.45 -3.20 27.91
C LYS A 146 -12.89 -3.07 28.46
N THR A 147 -13.56 -1.96 28.20
CA THR A 147 -14.96 -1.71 28.55
C THR A 147 -15.96 -2.21 27.51
N GLY A 148 -15.46 -2.70 26.35
CA GLY A 148 -16.31 -3.24 25.29
C GLY A 148 -16.73 -2.22 24.22
N GLU A 149 -16.22 -0.98 24.28
CA GLU A 149 -16.49 0.05 23.27
C GLU A 149 -15.73 -0.27 21.98
N VAL A 150 -16.38 -0.03 20.85
CA VAL A 150 -15.78 -0.28 19.51
C VAL A 150 -15.25 1.03 18.94
N LYS A 151 -14.02 1.00 18.42
CA LYS A 151 -13.35 2.12 17.76
C LYS A 151 -12.79 1.68 16.41
N VAL A 152 -13.09 2.43 15.36
CA VAL A 152 -12.53 2.22 14.00
C VAL A 152 -11.34 3.16 13.83
N ALA A 153 -10.21 2.59 13.45
CA ALA A 153 -8.94 3.29 13.21
C ALA A 153 -8.61 3.31 11.71
N ASP A 154 -7.65 4.15 11.32
CA ASP A 154 -7.02 4.19 9.98
C ASP A 154 -8.03 4.36 8.83
N PHE A 155 -8.76 5.48 8.81
CA PHE A 155 -9.58 5.86 7.66
C PHE A 155 -8.69 6.08 6.42
N GLY A 156 -8.61 5.05 5.57
CA GLY A 156 -7.62 4.86 4.50
C GLY A 156 -7.86 5.70 3.24
N ILE A 157 -7.71 7.01 3.31
CA ILE A 157 -7.73 7.90 2.13
C ILE A 157 -6.52 7.67 1.22
N ALA A 158 -5.49 7.00 1.73
CA ALA A 158 -4.25 6.70 1.00
C ALA A 158 -4.43 5.87 -0.29
N ARG A 159 -5.55 5.16 -0.46
CA ARG A 159 -5.81 4.28 -1.62
C ARG A 159 -6.64 4.90 -2.74
N ALA A 160 -7.05 6.17 -2.62
CA ALA A 160 -7.94 6.81 -3.59
C ALA A 160 -7.30 7.13 -4.96
N MET A 161 -5.99 6.99 -5.11
CA MET A 161 -5.28 7.41 -6.32
C MET A 161 -4.36 6.34 -6.95
N THR A 162 -4.53 5.08 -6.61
CA THR A 162 -3.90 3.96 -7.35
C THR A 162 -4.84 3.40 -8.44
N SER A 163 -5.57 4.27 -9.11
CA SER A 163 -6.34 3.89 -10.30
C SER A 163 -5.49 3.92 -11.59
N SER A 164 -4.18 3.99 -11.47
CA SER A 164 -3.28 3.85 -12.61
C SER A 164 -2.02 3.12 -12.16
N SER A 165 -2.07 1.82 -12.10
CA SER A 165 -1.03 0.86 -12.47
C SER A 165 -1.23 -0.47 -11.73
N GLU A 166 -1.42 -1.52 -12.49
CA GLU A 166 -1.39 -2.93 -12.10
C GLU A 166 -0.05 -3.33 -11.44
N GLU A 167 0.98 -2.49 -11.53
CA GLU A 167 2.34 -2.73 -11.02
C GLU A 167 2.49 -2.65 -9.49
N ASN A 168 1.57 -1.96 -8.78
CA ASN A 168 1.67 -1.87 -7.32
C ASN A 168 1.05 -3.07 -6.56
N LEU A 169 0.43 -4.03 -7.25
CA LEU A 169 -0.13 -5.22 -6.61
C LEU A 169 0.94 -6.26 -6.25
N THR A 170 2.13 -6.18 -6.81
CA THR A 170 3.18 -7.20 -6.69
C THR A 170 4.37 -6.81 -5.81
N GLN A 171 4.60 -5.54 -5.54
CA GLN A 171 5.88 -5.06 -4.99
C GLN A 171 6.08 -5.04 -3.48
N THR A 172 5.06 -5.33 -2.65
CA THR A 172 5.35 -5.36 -1.19
C THR A 172 4.54 -6.45 -0.50
N GLY A 173 5.21 -7.34 0.22
CA GLY A 173 4.59 -8.39 1.05
C GLY A 173 3.51 -7.88 2.05
N SER A 174 3.39 -6.56 2.21
CA SER A 174 2.34 -5.88 2.98
C SER A 174 0.96 -5.86 2.28
N VAL A 175 0.91 -6.05 0.95
CA VAL A 175 -0.33 -6.07 0.16
C VAL A 175 -1.09 -7.39 0.36
N MET A 176 -0.38 -8.46 0.72
CA MET A 176 -0.93 -9.81 0.84
C MET A 176 -2.11 -9.93 1.83
N GLY A 177 -2.09 -9.17 2.94
CA GLY A 177 -3.17 -9.22 3.95
C GLY A 177 -4.39 -8.35 3.65
N THR A 178 -4.31 -7.38 2.73
CA THR A 178 -5.38 -6.39 2.54
C THR A 178 -6.36 -6.75 1.42
N ALA A 179 -5.93 -7.48 0.39
CA ALA A 179 -6.80 -7.94 -0.69
C ALA A 179 -7.95 -8.84 -0.19
N THR A 180 -7.78 -9.48 0.97
CA THR A 180 -8.78 -10.32 1.64
C THR A 180 -10.10 -9.61 1.93
N TYR A 181 -10.08 -8.28 2.07
CA TYR A 181 -11.25 -7.46 2.44
C TYR A 181 -11.69 -6.52 1.31
N PHE A 182 -11.14 -6.68 0.09
CA PHE A 182 -11.51 -5.85 -1.05
C PHE A 182 -12.95 -6.10 -1.48
N SER A 183 -13.63 -5.03 -1.82
CA SER A 183 -14.87 -5.13 -2.57
C SER A 183 -14.60 -5.49 -4.04
N PRO A 184 -15.59 -6.04 -4.77
CA PRO A 184 -15.47 -6.33 -6.19
C PRO A 184 -15.03 -5.12 -7.02
N GLU A 185 -15.55 -3.93 -6.72
CA GLU A 185 -15.20 -2.68 -7.39
C GLU A 185 -13.77 -2.24 -7.09
N GLN A 186 -13.26 -2.43 -5.87
CA GLN A 186 -11.85 -2.19 -5.55
C GLN A 186 -10.93 -3.15 -6.29
N ALA A 187 -11.30 -4.43 -6.35
CA ALA A 187 -10.53 -5.46 -7.05
C ALA A 187 -10.45 -5.21 -8.57
N GLN A 188 -11.44 -4.49 -9.12
CA GLN A 188 -11.53 -4.13 -10.55
C GLN A 188 -11.02 -2.72 -10.86
N GLY A 189 -10.50 -1.97 -9.87
CA GLY A 189 -10.09 -0.59 -10.08
C GLY A 189 -11.23 0.38 -10.41
N LYS A 190 -12.48 -0.02 -10.19
CA LYS A 190 -13.67 0.81 -10.45
C LYS A 190 -13.84 1.91 -9.39
N PRO A 191 -14.61 2.98 -9.69
CA PRO A 191 -14.97 3.98 -8.70
C PRO A 191 -15.61 3.36 -7.46
N VAL A 192 -15.16 3.76 -6.28
CA VAL A 192 -15.62 3.26 -4.98
C VAL A 192 -16.50 4.30 -4.27
N ASP A 193 -17.54 3.82 -3.60
CA ASP A 193 -18.44 4.63 -2.79
C ASP A 193 -18.60 4.07 -1.37
N ALA A 194 -19.56 4.58 -0.61
CA ALA A 194 -19.88 4.15 0.75
C ALA A 194 -20.18 2.63 0.86
N ARG A 195 -20.75 2.02 -0.18
CA ARG A 195 -21.15 0.61 -0.20
C ARG A 195 -19.96 -0.35 -0.31
N THR A 196 -18.80 0.16 -0.74
CA THR A 196 -17.50 -0.52 -0.69
C THR A 196 -17.15 -0.90 0.75
N ASP A 197 -17.26 0.05 1.69
CA ASP A 197 -16.96 -0.20 3.10
C ASP A 197 -17.95 -1.18 3.74
N LEU A 198 -19.22 -1.15 3.30
CA LEU A 198 -20.25 -2.08 3.79
C LEU A 198 -20.00 -3.51 3.30
N TYR A 199 -19.46 -3.69 2.09
CA TYR A 199 -18.99 -5.00 1.63
C TYR A 199 -17.83 -5.50 2.50
N SER A 200 -16.80 -4.68 2.71
CA SER A 200 -15.66 -5.03 3.55
C SER A 200 -16.09 -5.34 4.99
N LEU A 201 -17.07 -4.60 5.54
CA LEU A 201 -17.69 -4.92 6.84
C LEU A 201 -18.44 -6.26 6.79
N GLY A 202 -19.06 -6.60 5.67
CA GLY A 202 -19.64 -7.93 5.44
C GLY A 202 -18.61 -9.04 5.49
N VAL A 203 -17.40 -8.83 4.93
CA VAL A 203 -16.27 -9.78 5.03
C VAL A 203 -15.83 -9.94 6.49
N VAL A 204 -15.71 -8.83 7.23
CA VAL A 204 -15.37 -8.86 8.67
C VAL A 204 -16.44 -9.60 9.47
N LEU A 205 -17.73 -9.35 9.17
CA LEU A 205 -18.86 -10.03 9.83
C LEU A 205 -18.83 -11.53 9.58
N TYR A 206 -18.54 -11.94 8.34
CA TYR A 206 -18.36 -13.36 7.98
C TYR A 206 -17.20 -13.99 8.77
N GLU A 207 -16.06 -13.33 8.81
CA GLU A 207 -14.86 -13.81 9.50
C GLU A 207 -15.06 -13.87 11.01
N MET A 208 -15.73 -12.90 11.61
CA MET A 208 -16.06 -12.93 13.05
C MET A 208 -16.83 -14.18 13.43
N ALA A 209 -17.78 -14.60 12.61
CA ALA A 209 -18.59 -15.80 12.91
C ALA A 209 -17.86 -17.11 12.61
N SER A 210 -17.09 -17.18 11.52
CA SER A 210 -16.48 -18.43 11.04
C SER A 210 -15.03 -18.62 11.45
N GLY A 211 -14.36 -17.56 11.96
CA GLY A 211 -12.92 -17.54 12.25
C GLY A 211 -12.04 -17.42 11.00
N LYS A 212 -12.62 -17.36 9.80
CA LYS A 212 -11.89 -17.26 8.53
C LYS A 212 -12.65 -16.37 7.54
N PRO A 213 -11.96 -15.60 6.70
CA PRO A 213 -12.62 -14.83 5.65
C PRO A 213 -13.32 -15.73 4.63
N PRO A 214 -14.29 -15.20 3.84
CA PRO A 214 -15.02 -15.98 2.84
C PRO A 214 -14.08 -16.58 1.78
N PHE A 215 -13.07 -15.83 1.37
CA PHE A 215 -12.09 -16.22 0.36
C PHE A 215 -10.66 -16.19 0.90
N SER A 216 -9.86 -17.16 0.47
CA SER A 216 -8.43 -17.25 0.67
C SER A 216 -7.78 -17.86 -0.58
N ALA A 217 -6.54 -17.45 -0.89
CA ALA A 217 -5.73 -18.01 -1.97
C ALA A 217 -4.25 -17.65 -1.73
N ASP A 218 -3.36 -18.25 -2.53
CA ASP A 218 -1.90 -18.09 -2.39
C ASP A 218 -1.40 -16.72 -2.88
N SER A 219 -2.20 -15.99 -3.67
CA SER A 219 -1.84 -14.66 -4.13
C SER A 219 -2.95 -13.63 -3.91
N PRO A 220 -2.60 -12.34 -3.70
CA PRO A 220 -3.57 -11.25 -3.58
C PRO A 220 -4.47 -11.12 -4.81
N VAL A 221 -3.93 -11.37 -6.01
CA VAL A 221 -4.68 -11.32 -7.27
C VAL A 221 -5.74 -12.41 -7.31
N ALA A 222 -5.40 -13.63 -6.90
CA ALA A 222 -6.36 -14.73 -6.83
C ALA A 222 -7.48 -14.46 -5.80
N ILE A 223 -7.16 -13.82 -4.66
CA ILE A 223 -8.18 -13.40 -3.69
C ILE A 223 -9.10 -12.32 -4.31
N ALA A 224 -8.52 -11.31 -4.95
CA ALA A 224 -9.26 -10.26 -5.63
C ALA A 224 -10.21 -10.82 -6.71
N TYR A 225 -9.72 -11.76 -7.53
CA TYR A 225 -10.54 -12.47 -8.51
C TYR A 225 -11.75 -13.17 -7.88
N LYS A 226 -11.56 -13.86 -6.74
CA LYS A 226 -12.65 -14.52 -6.01
C LYS A 226 -13.70 -13.53 -5.52
N HIS A 227 -13.28 -12.35 -5.02
CA HIS A 227 -14.21 -11.30 -4.64
C HIS A 227 -15.07 -10.82 -5.82
N VAL A 228 -14.53 -10.84 -7.04
CA VAL A 228 -15.26 -10.44 -8.26
C VAL A 228 -16.18 -11.56 -8.76
N GLN A 229 -15.68 -12.80 -8.86
CA GLN A 229 -16.32 -13.86 -9.64
C GLN A 229 -16.96 -14.98 -8.81
N GLU A 230 -16.34 -15.37 -7.67
CA GLU A 230 -16.83 -16.51 -6.94
C GLU A 230 -18.04 -16.17 -6.06
N PRO A 231 -19.08 -17.04 -6.01
CA PRO A 231 -20.18 -16.87 -5.08
C PRO A 231 -19.67 -16.96 -3.64
N ILE A 232 -20.31 -16.21 -2.75
CA ILE A 232 -19.95 -16.23 -1.33
C ILE A 232 -20.31 -17.59 -0.74
N PRO A 233 -19.36 -18.31 -0.09
CA PRO A 233 -19.67 -19.56 0.58
C PRO A 233 -20.68 -19.33 1.71
N PRO A 234 -21.80 -20.10 1.77
CA PRO A 234 -22.79 -19.92 2.81
C PRO A 234 -22.19 -20.12 4.22
N LEU A 235 -22.49 -19.24 5.16
CA LEU A 235 -22.04 -19.38 6.55
C LEU A 235 -22.52 -20.67 7.20
N ALA A 236 -23.72 -21.14 6.89
CA ALA A 236 -24.27 -22.39 7.39
C ALA A 236 -23.39 -23.62 7.10
N GLY A 237 -22.62 -23.58 6.00
CA GLY A 237 -21.65 -24.62 5.67
C GLY A 237 -20.37 -24.60 6.52
N ARG A 238 -20.08 -23.48 7.19
CA ARG A 238 -18.88 -23.31 8.02
C ARG A 238 -19.19 -23.19 9.52
N VAL A 239 -20.37 -22.67 9.85
CA VAL A 239 -20.81 -22.42 11.23
C VAL A 239 -22.12 -23.16 11.47
N PRO A 240 -22.08 -24.40 11.99
CA PRO A 240 -23.28 -25.17 12.28
C PRO A 240 -24.20 -24.40 13.23
N GLY A 241 -25.50 -24.30 12.88
CA GLY A 241 -26.50 -23.63 13.72
C GLY A 241 -26.50 -22.12 13.67
N ILE A 242 -25.77 -21.50 12.72
CA ILE A 242 -25.84 -20.05 12.50
C ILE A 242 -27.29 -19.61 12.23
N ALA A 243 -27.72 -18.54 12.88
CA ALA A 243 -29.06 -18.01 12.69
C ALA A 243 -29.28 -17.54 11.24
N PRO A 244 -30.42 -17.88 10.59
CA PRO A 244 -30.71 -17.46 9.22
C PRO A 244 -30.63 -15.94 9.00
N ASP A 245 -31.07 -15.15 10.00
CA ASP A 245 -31.02 -13.68 9.93
C ASP A 245 -29.57 -13.16 9.88
N TYR A 246 -28.64 -13.78 10.63
CA TYR A 246 -27.22 -13.39 10.56
C TYR A 246 -26.62 -13.68 9.19
N GLN A 247 -26.93 -14.85 8.64
CA GLN A 247 -26.51 -15.23 7.29
C GLN A 247 -27.08 -14.27 6.25
N ALA A 248 -28.38 -13.94 6.33
CA ALA A 248 -29.03 -13.02 5.40
C ALA A 248 -28.42 -11.60 5.43
N ILE A 249 -28.09 -11.07 6.63
CA ILE A 249 -27.39 -9.79 6.77
C ILE A 249 -26.01 -9.85 6.08
N THR A 250 -25.27 -10.93 6.33
CA THR A 250 -23.93 -11.13 5.79
C THR A 250 -23.96 -11.26 4.27
N GLU A 251 -24.86 -12.08 3.73
CA GLU A 251 -25.04 -12.28 2.29
C GLU A 251 -25.43 -10.99 1.57
N ARG A 252 -26.36 -10.21 2.16
CA ARG A 252 -26.73 -8.91 1.60
C ARG A 252 -25.56 -7.94 1.58
N ALA A 253 -24.77 -7.86 2.64
CA ALA A 253 -23.58 -7.02 2.67
C ALA A 253 -22.55 -7.43 1.62
N LEU A 254 -22.42 -8.75 1.37
CA LEU A 254 -21.48 -9.35 0.43
C LEU A 254 -22.03 -9.51 -1.00
N ALA A 255 -23.19 -8.92 -1.34
CA ALA A 255 -23.69 -8.91 -2.70
C ALA A 255 -22.65 -8.30 -3.66
N LYS A 256 -22.48 -8.93 -4.85
CA LYS A 256 -21.46 -8.49 -5.81
C LYS A 256 -21.80 -7.13 -6.40
N ASP A 257 -23.08 -6.94 -6.75
CA ASP A 257 -23.59 -5.64 -7.19
C ASP A 257 -23.78 -4.72 -5.99
N PRO A 258 -23.18 -3.51 -5.99
CA PRO A 258 -23.42 -2.53 -4.93
C PRO A 258 -24.88 -2.16 -4.72
N ASP A 259 -25.74 -2.24 -5.76
CA ASP A 259 -27.16 -1.88 -5.66
C ASP A 259 -27.98 -2.93 -4.88
N ASP A 260 -27.50 -4.17 -4.81
CA ASP A 260 -28.12 -5.24 -4.00
C ASP A 260 -27.70 -5.20 -2.53
N ARG A 261 -26.71 -4.38 -2.17
CA ARG A 261 -26.21 -4.23 -0.80
C ARG A 261 -27.10 -3.33 0.05
N TYR A 262 -26.67 -3.05 1.27
CA TYR A 262 -27.24 -1.99 2.07
C TYR A 262 -26.94 -0.63 1.43
N PRO A 263 -27.95 0.28 1.37
CA PRO A 263 -27.76 1.60 0.76
C PRO A 263 -26.82 2.50 1.58
N ASP A 264 -26.79 2.29 2.90
CA ASP A 264 -25.95 3.05 3.84
C ASP A 264 -25.68 2.27 5.14
N GLY A 265 -24.74 2.79 5.93
CA GLY A 265 -24.38 2.22 7.23
C GLY A 265 -25.54 2.22 8.26
N ALA A 266 -26.50 3.13 8.15
CA ALA A 266 -27.63 3.17 9.07
C ALA A 266 -28.61 2.02 8.82
N ALA A 267 -28.87 1.68 7.57
CA ALA A 267 -29.69 0.53 7.19
C ALA A 267 -29.06 -0.79 7.65
N MET A 268 -27.76 -0.97 7.41
CA MET A 268 -27.04 -2.16 7.88
C MET A 268 -27.03 -2.25 9.41
N ARG A 269 -26.75 -1.14 10.09
CA ARG A 269 -26.78 -1.07 11.56
C ARG A 269 -28.16 -1.45 12.12
N ALA A 270 -29.24 -1.00 11.50
CA ALA A 270 -30.58 -1.31 11.97
C ALA A 270 -30.86 -2.81 11.96
N ASP A 271 -30.49 -3.53 10.91
CA ASP A 271 -30.68 -4.98 10.83
C ASP A 271 -29.75 -5.75 11.77
N LEU A 272 -28.49 -5.32 11.93
CA LEU A 272 -27.56 -5.88 12.92
C LEU A 272 -28.09 -5.78 14.35
N LEU A 273 -28.65 -4.60 14.72
CA LEU A 273 -29.25 -4.41 16.04
C LEU A 273 -30.54 -5.23 16.22
N ARG A 274 -31.38 -5.34 15.18
CA ARG A 274 -32.56 -6.22 15.25
C ARG A 274 -32.17 -7.65 15.51
N PHE A 275 -31.21 -8.17 14.76
CA PHE A 275 -30.67 -9.52 14.98
C PHE A 275 -30.13 -9.70 16.40
N ARG A 276 -29.26 -8.77 16.87
CA ARG A 276 -28.69 -8.82 18.22
C ARG A 276 -29.79 -8.90 19.29
N ASP A 277 -30.84 -8.12 19.12
CA ASP A 277 -31.96 -8.01 20.06
C ASP A 277 -33.03 -9.13 19.88
N GLY A 278 -32.79 -10.10 18.97
CA GLY A 278 -33.73 -11.20 18.68
C GLY A 278 -35.01 -10.74 17.98
N ARG A 279 -34.98 -9.62 17.28
CA ARG A 279 -36.09 -9.08 16.48
C ARG A 279 -35.88 -9.45 14.99
N PRO A 280 -36.97 -9.70 14.24
CA PRO A 280 -36.85 -10.04 12.82
C PRO A 280 -36.21 -8.88 12.03
N ILE A 281 -35.36 -9.24 11.07
CA ILE A 281 -34.74 -8.29 10.14
C ILE A 281 -35.77 -7.80 9.11
N ALA A 282 -35.53 -6.63 8.51
CA ALA A 282 -36.43 -6.13 7.48
C ALA A 282 -36.33 -7.00 6.21
N PRO A 283 -37.45 -7.39 5.58
CA PRO A 283 -37.41 -8.14 4.32
C PRO A 283 -36.69 -7.30 3.25
N VAL A 284 -35.87 -7.95 2.43
CA VAL A 284 -35.02 -7.33 1.40
C VAL A 284 -35.82 -6.47 0.38
N ASN A 285 -37.14 -6.72 0.25
CA ASN A 285 -38.04 -6.04 -0.71
C ASN A 285 -39.00 -5.03 -0.07
N ALA A 286 -38.76 -4.60 1.17
CA ALA A 286 -39.58 -3.52 1.75
C ALA A 286 -39.18 -2.19 1.08
N VAL A 287 -39.87 -1.79 0.04
CA VAL A 287 -39.92 -0.39 -0.41
C VAL A 287 -40.24 0.46 0.82
N PRO A 288 -39.49 1.55 1.13
CA PRO A 288 -39.82 2.42 2.23
C PRO A 288 -41.21 3.02 1.98
N THR A 289 -42.23 2.43 2.57
CA THR A 289 -43.51 3.13 2.72
C THR A 289 -43.23 4.30 3.64
N GLY A 290 -43.32 5.50 3.08
CA GLY A 290 -43.17 6.75 3.84
C GLY A 290 -44.01 6.73 5.11
N PRO A 291 -43.79 7.67 6.04
CA PRO A 291 -44.38 7.64 7.36
C PRO A 291 -45.90 7.41 7.24
N ALA A 292 -46.36 6.35 7.90
CA ALA A 292 -47.76 5.98 7.95
C ALA A 292 -48.56 7.18 8.43
N ARG A 293 -49.41 7.71 7.55
CA ARG A 293 -50.40 8.74 7.91
C ARG A 293 -51.28 8.15 8.99
N PRO A 294 -51.49 8.81 10.14
CA PRO A 294 -52.33 8.27 11.19
C PRO A 294 -53.75 8.01 10.62
N PRO A 295 -54.41 6.93 11.06
CA PRO A 295 -55.76 6.62 10.56
C PRO A 295 -56.70 7.77 10.92
N VAL A 296 -57.27 8.37 9.86
CA VAL A 296 -58.37 9.34 10.02
C VAL A 296 -59.58 8.56 10.52
N VAL A 297 -59.96 8.77 11.75
CA VAL A 297 -61.23 8.29 12.31
C VAL A 297 -62.36 8.95 11.54
N ALA A 298 -63.03 8.17 10.71
CA ALA A 298 -64.24 8.63 10.00
C ALA A 298 -65.38 8.77 11.00
N THR A 299 -65.86 10.00 11.18
CA THR A 299 -67.10 10.29 11.86
C THR A 299 -68.26 10.00 10.90
N PRO A 300 -69.33 9.31 11.31
CA PRO A 300 -70.49 9.05 10.44
C PRO A 300 -71.30 10.31 10.26
N GLY A 301 -71.44 10.80 9.05
CA GLY A 301 -72.38 11.85 8.64
C GLY A 301 -73.54 11.28 7.85
N PRO A 302 -74.69 11.94 7.77
CA PRO A 302 -76.00 11.33 7.48
C PRO A 302 -76.23 10.99 6.00
N VAL A 303 -76.97 9.88 5.85
CA VAL A 303 -77.48 9.30 4.59
C VAL A 303 -78.46 10.25 3.88
N LEU A 304 -78.25 10.51 2.59
CA LEU A 304 -79.27 11.01 1.66
C LEU A 304 -79.28 10.17 0.38
N PRO A 305 -80.49 9.89 -0.17
CA PRO A 305 -80.66 8.90 -1.23
C PRO A 305 -80.40 9.45 -2.65
N PRO A 306 -80.30 8.58 -3.66
CA PRO A 306 -79.79 8.92 -4.99
C PRO A 306 -80.84 9.55 -5.93
N PRO A 307 -80.44 10.22 -6.97
CA PRO A 307 -81.11 10.12 -8.25
C PRO A 307 -80.18 9.64 -9.36
N VAL A 308 -80.70 8.74 -10.09
CA VAL A 308 -80.24 8.23 -11.38
C VAL A 308 -80.38 9.31 -12.45
N THR A 309 -79.37 9.42 -13.32
CA THR A 309 -79.56 9.43 -14.79
C THR A 309 -78.21 9.50 -15.50
N PRO A 310 -78.09 8.95 -16.71
CA PRO A 310 -76.84 8.65 -17.36
C PRO A 310 -76.31 9.85 -18.12
N ALA A 311 -75.04 10.15 -17.98
CA ALA A 311 -74.36 11.16 -18.80
C ALA A 311 -73.32 10.49 -19.73
N GLU A 312 -73.41 10.90 -20.94
CA GLU A 312 -72.64 10.51 -22.11
C GLU A 312 -71.10 10.58 -21.93
N PRO A 313 -70.31 9.84 -22.76
CA PRO A 313 -68.88 9.82 -22.69
C PRO A 313 -68.28 11.12 -23.23
N VAL A 314 -67.59 11.84 -22.35
CA VAL A 314 -66.76 12.99 -22.72
C VAL A 314 -65.54 12.48 -23.52
N ARG A 315 -65.54 12.78 -24.81
CA ARG A 315 -64.39 12.59 -25.71
C ARG A 315 -63.25 13.47 -25.21
N SER A 316 -62.21 12.87 -24.62
CA SER A 316 -60.94 13.54 -24.36
C SER A 316 -60.24 13.84 -25.70
N SER A 317 -60.07 15.12 -26.02
CA SER A 317 -59.29 15.58 -27.16
C SER A 317 -57.80 15.37 -26.95
N GLY A 318 -57.34 14.15 -27.20
CA GLY A 318 -55.92 13.75 -27.09
C GLY A 318 -54.99 14.33 -28.17
N ARG A 319 -55.28 15.49 -28.75
CA ARG A 319 -54.53 16.03 -29.87
C ARG A 319 -53.63 17.24 -29.56
N ARG A 320 -53.72 17.77 -28.35
CA ARG A 320 -52.87 18.91 -27.91
C ARG A 320 -51.66 18.51 -27.11
N THR A 321 -51.68 17.36 -26.44
CA THR A 321 -50.54 16.88 -25.60
C THR A 321 -49.39 16.34 -26.45
N GLY A 322 -49.68 15.72 -27.61
CA GLY A 322 -48.65 15.22 -28.52
C GLY A 322 -47.80 16.35 -29.15
N TRP A 323 -48.42 17.50 -29.45
CA TRP A 323 -47.67 18.63 -29.99
C TRP A 323 -46.76 19.32 -28.98
N PHE A 324 -47.11 19.26 -27.72
CA PHE A 324 -46.26 19.78 -26.62
C PHE A 324 -44.99 18.96 -26.49
N PHE A 325 -45.07 17.62 -26.54
CA PHE A 325 -43.89 16.74 -26.57
C PHE A 325 -43.03 16.91 -27.81
N VAL A 326 -43.65 17.10 -28.99
CA VAL A 326 -42.89 17.38 -30.22
C VAL A 326 -42.15 18.70 -30.15
N ILE A 327 -42.75 19.75 -29.57
CA ILE A 327 -42.07 21.04 -29.36
C ILE A 327 -40.93 20.91 -28.32
N ILE A 328 -41.10 20.15 -27.22
CA ILE A 328 -40.03 19.90 -26.26
C ILE A 328 -38.86 19.13 -26.88
N VAL A 329 -39.14 18.09 -27.66
CA VAL A 329 -38.11 17.33 -28.37
C VAL A 329 -37.39 18.20 -29.39
N LEU A 330 -38.12 19.03 -30.15
CA LEU A 330 -37.51 19.97 -31.10
C LEU A 330 -36.63 21.01 -30.38
N LEU A 331 -37.10 21.56 -29.25
CA LEU A 331 -36.33 22.49 -28.43
C LEU A 331 -35.05 21.84 -27.85
N LEU A 332 -35.13 20.58 -27.42
CA LEU A 332 -33.96 19.84 -26.94
C LEU A 332 -32.96 19.55 -28.06
N VAL A 333 -33.43 19.23 -29.27
CA VAL A 333 -32.57 19.02 -30.43
C VAL A 333 -31.90 20.34 -30.86
N VAL A 334 -32.65 21.46 -30.86
CA VAL A 334 -32.09 22.78 -31.16
C VAL A 334 -31.08 23.22 -30.08
N LEU A 335 -31.39 22.99 -28.81
CA LEU A 335 -30.47 23.28 -27.69
C LEU A 335 -29.21 22.41 -27.75
N GLY A 336 -29.36 21.10 -28.08
CA GLY A 336 -28.24 20.20 -28.30
C GLY A 336 -27.35 20.64 -29.47
N GLY A 337 -27.98 21.02 -30.60
CA GLY A 337 -27.25 21.57 -31.75
C GLY A 337 -26.54 22.89 -31.46
N LEU A 338 -27.16 23.79 -30.67
CA LEU A 338 -26.53 25.02 -30.22
C LEU A 338 -25.37 24.78 -29.27
N LEU A 339 -25.48 23.79 -28.36
CA LEU A 339 -24.40 23.41 -27.44
C LEU A 339 -23.22 22.79 -28.20
N VAL A 340 -23.48 21.97 -29.23
CA VAL A 340 -22.42 21.39 -30.08
C VAL A 340 -21.76 22.50 -30.92
N ALA A 341 -22.52 23.39 -31.52
CA ALA A 341 -21.99 24.51 -32.29
C ALA A 341 -21.18 25.50 -31.42
N PHE A 342 -21.64 25.72 -30.18
CA PHE A 342 -20.92 26.57 -29.21
C PHE A 342 -19.66 25.88 -28.69
N GLY A 343 -19.69 24.56 -28.50
CA GLY A 343 -18.52 23.75 -28.16
C GLY A 343 -17.45 23.74 -29.26
N GLN A 344 -17.86 23.68 -30.54
CA GLN A 344 -16.97 23.83 -31.68
C GLN A 344 -16.37 25.25 -31.77
N GLN A 345 -17.17 26.27 -31.47
CA GLN A 345 -16.69 27.67 -31.50
C GLN A 345 -15.73 28.02 -30.33
N LEU A 346 -15.77 27.23 -29.25
CA LEU A 346 -14.85 27.33 -28.10
C LEU A 346 -13.62 26.42 -28.21
N GLY A 347 -13.48 25.66 -29.31
CA GLY A 347 -12.34 24.73 -29.49
C GLY A 347 -12.33 23.54 -28.50
N ILE A 348 -13.47 23.24 -27.88
CA ILE A 348 -13.56 22.15 -26.86
C ILE A 348 -13.47 20.75 -27.50
N PHE A 349 -13.55 20.65 -28.83
CA PHE A 349 -13.52 19.39 -29.59
C PHE A 349 -12.36 19.32 -30.60
N GLU A 350 -11.41 20.27 -30.56
CA GLU A 350 -10.20 20.23 -31.38
C GLU A 350 -8.97 19.92 -30.52
N ASP A 351 -8.93 18.75 -29.87
CA ASP A 351 -7.68 18.08 -29.60
C ASP A 351 -7.46 17.03 -30.69
N GLN A 352 -7.02 17.48 -31.86
CA GLN A 352 -6.25 16.61 -32.75
C GLN A 352 -4.85 16.49 -32.10
N THR A 353 -4.71 15.56 -31.16
CA THR A 353 -3.38 15.12 -30.73
C THR A 353 -2.62 14.69 -31.98
N GLN A 354 -1.56 15.42 -32.30
CA GLN A 354 -0.68 15.08 -33.39
C GLN A 354 -0.03 13.73 -33.06
N GLN A 355 -0.26 12.71 -33.90
CA GLN A 355 0.38 11.42 -33.72
C GLN A 355 1.82 11.54 -34.18
N VAL A 356 2.74 11.22 -33.29
CA VAL A 356 4.19 11.20 -33.51
C VAL A 356 4.67 9.75 -33.47
N ARG A 357 5.60 9.43 -34.33
CA ARG A 357 6.17 8.08 -34.40
C ARG A 357 7.24 7.94 -33.33
N VAL A 358 7.12 6.93 -32.45
CA VAL A 358 8.05 6.68 -31.35
C VAL A 358 9.42 6.24 -31.91
N ALA A 359 10.48 6.93 -31.54
CA ALA A 359 11.86 6.58 -31.91
C ALA A 359 12.29 5.23 -31.30
N ASP A 360 13.22 4.53 -31.96
CA ASP A 360 13.83 3.32 -31.41
C ASP A 360 14.97 3.72 -30.48
N VAL A 361 14.81 3.46 -29.19
CA VAL A 361 15.79 3.77 -28.15
C VAL A 361 16.29 2.53 -27.41
N VAL A 362 15.94 1.32 -27.88
CA VAL A 362 16.43 0.07 -27.31
C VAL A 362 17.93 -0.07 -27.56
N GLY A 363 18.70 -0.41 -26.53
CA GLY A 363 20.17 -0.50 -26.56
C GLY A 363 20.90 0.83 -26.32
N LEU A 364 20.19 1.95 -26.14
CA LEU A 364 20.81 3.22 -25.74
C LEU A 364 20.91 3.31 -24.22
N GLN A 365 21.80 4.19 -23.74
CA GLN A 365 21.81 4.57 -22.32
C GLN A 365 20.56 5.40 -21.99
N VAL A 366 20.00 5.20 -20.81
CA VAL A 366 18.71 5.80 -20.38
C VAL A 366 18.68 7.33 -20.53
N ASP A 367 19.79 8.01 -20.23
CA ASP A 367 19.87 9.48 -20.36
C ASP A 367 19.83 9.95 -21.82
N GLU A 368 20.32 9.14 -22.75
CA GLU A 368 20.28 9.42 -24.18
C GLU A 368 18.90 9.08 -24.76
N ALA A 369 18.35 7.94 -24.38
CA ALA A 369 17.01 7.51 -24.73
C ALA A 369 15.94 8.51 -24.31
N ARG A 370 16.05 9.04 -23.08
CA ARG A 370 15.16 10.07 -22.56
C ARG A 370 15.18 11.34 -23.42
N ARG A 371 16.36 11.86 -23.75
CA ARG A 371 16.47 13.06 -24.57
C ARG A 371 15.84 12.89 -25.95
N VAL A 372 16.06 11.74 -26.60
CA VAL A 372 15.48 11.45 -27.91
C VAL A 372 13.95 11.47 -27.85
N LEU A 373 13.35 10.85 -26.84
CA LEU A 373 11.90 10.78 -26.71
C LEU A 373 11.27 12.10 -26.24
N GLU A 374 11.95 12.85 -25.36
CA GLU A 374 11.51 14.19 -24.93
C GLU A 374 11.60 15.19 -26.08
N ASP A 375 12.63 15.11 -26.95
CA ASP A 375 12.74 15.95 -28.16
C ASP A 375 11.65 15.62 -29.19
N ASP A 376 11.16 14.39 -29.22
CA ASP A 376 10.00 13.95 -30.03
C ASP A 376 8.65 14.30 -29.39
N GLY A 377 8.66 14.92 -28.20
CA GLY A 377 7.46 15.42 -27.50
C GLY A 377 6.78 14.39 -26.60
N PHE A 378 7.44 13.28 -26.23
CA PHE A 378 6.91 12.26 -25.33
C PHE A 378 7.33 12.51 -23.88
N GLU A 379 6.48 12.07 -22.92
CA GLU A 379 6.91 11.91 -21.54
C GLU A 379 7.60 10.56 -21.35
N VAL A 380 8.74 10.51 -20.67
CA VAL A 380 9.48 9.26 -20.44
C VAL A 380 9.28 8.77 -19.02
N ARG A 381 8.96 7.48 -18.88
CA ARG A 381 8.92 6.78 -17.60
C ARG A 381 9.90 5.60 -17.65
N GLU A 382 10.74 5.51 -16.62
CA GLU A 382 11.72 4.43 -16.49
C GLU A 382 11.21 3.37 -15.51
N ASN A 383 11.54 2.11 -15.84
CA ASN A 383 11.30 0.95 -15.01
C ASN A 383 12.57 0.10 -14.99
N GLU A 384 13.19 -0.05 -13.82
CA GLU A 384 14.39 -0.86 -13.66
C GLU A 384 14.04 -2.34 -13.56
N GLN A 385 14.79 -3.17 -14.30
CA GLN A 385 14.68 -4.63 -14.22
C GLN A 385 16.04 -5.31 -14.24
N GLU A 386 16.18 -6.44 -13.56
CA GLU A 386 17.39 -7.27 -13.66
C GLU A 386 17.54 -7.80 -15.10
N SER A 387 18.69 -7.57 -15.72
CA SER A 387 18.99 -7.99 -17.07
C SER A 387 20.47 -8.30 -17.24
N ALA A 388 20.83 -9.12 -18.24
CA ALA A 388 22.21 -9.35 -18.63
C ALA A 388 22.83 -8.16 -19.39
N ALA A 389 22.03 -7.16 -19.79
CA ALA A 389 22.53 -5.93 -20.39
C ALA A 389 23.27 -5.07 -19.35
N PRO A 390 24.21 -4.20 -19.78
CA PRO A 390 24.86 -3.25 -18.89
C PRO A 390 23.87 -2.41 -18.09
N GLU A 391 24.24 -2.03 -16.88
CA GLU A 391 23.43 -1.13 -16.03
C GLU A 391 23.18 0.21 -16.73
N GLY A 392 21.91 0.66 -16.72
CA GLY A 392 21.47 1.89 -17.36
C GLY A 392 21.13 1.76 -18.86
N GLU A 393 21.26 0.57 -19.47
CA GLU A 393 20.89 0.35 -20.87
C GLU A 393 19.40 0.03 -21.00
N VAL A 394 18.71 0.61 -22.00
CA VAL A 394 17.31 0.34 -22.29
C VAL A 394 17.14 -1.03 -22.92
N VAL A 395 16.48 -1.93 -22.20
CA VAL A 395 16.23 -3.32 -22.65
C VAL A 395 14.99 -3.41 -23.54
N SER A 396 13.97 -2.62 -23.25
CA SER A 396 12.75 -2.56 -24.06
C SER A 396 12.01 -1.23 -23.85
N GLN A 397 11.15 -0.87 -24.79
CA GLN A 397 10.30 0.33 -24.73
C GLN A 397 8.85 -0.01 -25.03
N SER A 398 7.91 0.77 -24.52
CA SER A 398 6.47 0.67 -24.80
C SER A 398 5.84 2.07 -24.80
N PRO A 399 5.21 2.53 -25.90
CA PRO A 399 5.00 1.84 -27.20
C PRO A 399 6.30 1.45 -27.90
N GLY A 400 6.22 0.44 -28.80
CA GLY A 400 7.36 -0.07 -29.54
C GLY A 400 7.94 0.93 -30.56
N ALA A 401 9.17 0.67 -31.01
CA ALA A 401 9.79 1.47 -32.05
C ALA A 401 8.92 1.56 -33.32
N ALA A 402 8.79 2.76 -33.88
CA ALA A 402 7.98 3.08 -35.05
C ALA A 402 6.44 2.95 -34.87
N GLU A 403 5.93 2.67 -33.67
CA GLU A 403 4.52 2.81 -33.37
C GLU A 403 4.12 4.29 -33.35
N GLU A 404 2.86 4.59 -33.68
CA GLU A 404 2.30 5.93 -33.62
C GLU A 404 1.67 6.13 -32.24
N ALA A 405 2.07 7.20 -31.54
CA ALA A 405 1.53 7.58 -30.25
C ALA A 405 1.20 9.07 -30.24
N ASP A 406 0.27 9.47 -29.39
CA ASP A 406 -0.16 10.86 -29.28
C ASP A 406 0.99 11.72 -28.68
N GLU A 407 1.24 12.90 -29.22
CA GLU A 407 2.19 13.87 -28.67
C GLU A 407 1.83 14.18 -27.21
N GLY A 408 2.83 14.14 -26.30
CA GLY A 408 2.63 14.26 -24.85
C GLY A 408 2.25 12.96 -24.16
N SER A 409 2.10 11.82 -24.87
CA SER A 409 1.87 10.52 -24.23
C SER A 409 3.16 9.99 -23.57
N THR A 410 2.99 9.06 -22.61
CA THR A 410 4.12 8.49 -21.87
C THR A 410 4.69 7.27 -22.58
N VAL A 411 6.00 7.26 -22.83
CA VAL A 411 6.78 6.09 -23.27
C VAL A 411 7.48 5.47 -22.06
N VAL A 412 7.24 4.19 -21.81
CA VAL A 412 7.87 3.43 -20.73
C VAL A 412 9.13 2.76 -21.24
N LEU A 413 10.27 3.04 -20.59
CA LEU A 413 11.56 2.41 -20.84
C LEU A 413 11.84 1.38 -19.74
N ASN A 414 12.07 0.12 -20.10
CA ASN A 414 12.62 -0.86 -19.18
C ASN A 414 14.15 -0.80 -19.26
N VAL A 415 14.76 -0.38 -18.17
CA VAL A 415 16.19 -0.11 -18.06
C VAL A 415 16.87 -1.24 -17.29
N SER A 416 18.02 -1.71 -17.74
CA SER A 416 18.78 -2.73 -17.05
C SER A 416 19.33 -2.20 -15.72
N ALA A 417 19.02 -2.88 -14.62
CA ALA A 417 19.67 -2.72 -13.31
C ALA A 417 20.94 -3.62 -13.20
N GLY A 418 21.39 -4.19 -14.32
CA GLY A 418 22.47 -5.17 -14.34
C GLY A 418 22.05 -6.55 -13.84
N VAL A 419 23.03 -7.45 -13.71
CA VAL A 419 22.82 -8.77 -13.13
C VAL A 419 22.66 -8.64 -11.62
N GLY A 420 21.52 -9.02 -11.06
CA GLY A 420 21.20 -8.87 -9.65
C GLY A 420 22.32 -9.34 -8.70
N GLN A 421 22.44 -8.74 -7.53
CA GLN A 421 23.41 -9.11 -6.50
C GLN A 421 22.86 -10.18 -5.55
N VAL A 422 23.69 -11.14 -5.17
CA VAL A 422 23.39 -12.17 -4.17
C VAL A 422 24.51 -12.27 -3.15
N SER A 423 24.20 -12.71 -1.94
CA SER A 423 25.20 -12.94 -0.89
C SER A 423 25.84 -14.31 -1.08
N LEU A 424 27.18 -14.37 -1.14
CA LEU A 424 27.90 -15.64 -1.23
C LEU A 424 27.67 -16.46 0.05
N PRO A 425 27.14 -17.71 -0.02
CA PRO A 425 26.89 -18.52 1.17
C PRO A 425 28.20 -18.94 1.88
N ASP A 426 28.12 -19.20 3.17
CA ASP A 426 29.26 -19.75 3.90
C ASP A 426 29.37 -21.27 3.65
N VAL A 427 30.31 -21.64 2.79
CA VAL A 427 30.55 -23.02 2.36
C VAL A 427 31.79 -23.64 3.01
N ARG A 428 32.37 -23.03 4.06
CA ARG A 428 33.53 -23.57 4.78
C ARG A 428 33.21 -24.91 5.40
N GLY A 429 34.14 -25.85 5.32
CA GLY A 429 34.00 -27.21 5.83
C GLY A 429 33.15 -28.15 4.96
N LEU A 430 32.56 -27.66 3.87
CA LEU A 430 31.86 -28.50 2.90
C LEU A 430 32.85 -29.12 1.89
N THR A 431 32.47 -30.25 1.30
CA THR A 431 33.20 -30.80 0.15
C THR A 431 33.00 -29.93 -1.08
N GLU A 432 33.90 -30.02 -2.07
CA GLU A 432 33.80 -29.23 -3.31
C GLU A 432 32.41 -29.33 -3.96
N SER A 433 31.88 -30.56 -4.08
CA SER A 433 30.58 -30.76 -4.72
C SER A 433 29.42 -30.11 -3.94
N ALA A 434 29.44 -30.22 -2.62
CA ALA A 434 28.42 -29.61 -1.75
C ALA A 434 28.52 -28.06 -1.77
N ALA A 435 29.74 -27.53 -1.81
CA ALA A 435 29.97 -26.09 -1.92
C ALA A 435 29.49 -25.52 -3.27
N ARG A 436 29.79 -26.21 -4.39
CA ARG A 436 29.28 -25.81 -5.73
C ARG A 436 27.77 -25.82 -5.77
N GLN A 437 27.12 -26.82 -5.15
CA GLN A 437 25.68 -26.92 -5.11
C GLN A 437 25.08 -25.78 -4.27
N ALA A 438 25.62 -25.53 -3.08
CA ALA A 438 25.14 -24.42 -2.22
C ALA A 438 25.27 -23.04 -2.91
N ILE A 439 26.36 -22.82 -3.66
CA ILE A 439 26.56 -21.58 -4.44
C ILE A 439 25.52 -21.47 -5.57
N ALA A 440 25.24 -22.59 -6.26
CA ALA A 440 24.25 -22.61 -7.34
C ALA A 440 22.80 -22.45 -6.81
N ASP A 441 22.48 -23.01 -5.64
CA ASP A 441 21.16 -22.89 -5.00
C ASP A 441 20.85 -21.45 -4.60
N GLU A 442 21.86 -20.62 -4.29
CA GLU A 442 21.72 -19.17 -4.06
C GLU A 442 21.59 -18.36 -5.38
N GLY A 443 21.61 -19.02 -6.53
CA GLY A 443 21.44 -18.39 -7.84
C GLY A 443 22.70 -17.71 -8.39
N ILE A 444 23.89 -18.05 -7.89
CA ILE A 444 25.18 -17.62 -8.47
C ILE A 444 25.47 -18.49 -9.70
N THR A 445 25.58 -17.84 -10.85
CA THR A 445 25.83 -18.49 -12.16
C THR A 445 27.27 -18.29 -12.67
N GLY A 446 28.08 -17.51 -11.93
CA GLY A 446 29.47 -17.24 -12.25
C GLY A 446 30.36 -18.50 -12.23
N GLU A 447 31.54 -18.41 -12.84
CA GLU A 447 32.49 -19.52 -12.90
C GLU A 447 33.05 -19.84 -11.50
N VAL A 448 32.86 -21.08 -11.03
CA VAL A 448 33.43 -21.56 -9.77
C VAL A 448 34.72 -22.33 -10.03
N THR A 449 35.86 -21.74 -9.68
CA THR A 449 37.18 -22.34 -9.79
C THR A 449 37.68 -22.86 -8.44
N VAL A 450 38.67 -23.78 -8.50
CA VAL A 450 39.25 -24.43 -7.31
C VAL A 450 40.72 -24.13 -7.22
N ARG A 451 41.19 -23.81 -6.02
CA ARG A 451 42.61 -23.69 -5.67
C ARG A 451 42.89 -24.53 -4.42
N SER A 452 43.99 -25.32 -4.45
CA SER A 452 44.43 -26.07 -3.28
C SER A 452 45.38 -25.22 -2.42
N GLU A 453 45.26 -25.37 -1.09
CA GLU A 453 46.16 -24.75 -0.10
C GLU A 453 46.60 -25.83 0.90
N PRO A 454 47.93 -25.96 1.22
CA PRO A 454 48.40 -26.92 2.21
C PRO A 454 47.78 -26.66 3.59
N SER A 455 47.26 -27.71 4.23
CA SER A 455 46.73 -27.66 5.59
C SER A 455 47.35 -28.75 6.48
N ASP A 456 47.79 -28.40 7.67
CA ASP A 456 48.34 -29.34 8.64
C ASP A 456 47.24 -30.15 9.37
N ASP A 457 45.97 -29.80 9.17
CA ASP A 457 44.83 -30.51 9.77
C ASP A 457 44.28 -31.55 8.76
N GLU A 458 44.59 -32.80 9.00
CA GLU A 458 44.11 -33.93 8.18
C GLU A 458 42.56 -34.04 8.12
N SER A 459 41.87 -33.53 9.12
CA SER A 459 40.39 -33.59 9.16
C SER A 459 39.73 -32.65 8.16
N LEU A 460 40.45 -31.63 7.68
CA LEU A 460 39.94 -30.64 6.71
C LEU A 460 40.28 -30.99 5.26
N VAL A 461 41.13 -32.00 5.03
CA VAL A 461 41.55 -32.36 3.67
C VAL A 461 40.38 -32.67 2.75
N GLY A 462 40.32 -32.00 1.60
CA GLY A 462 39.24 -32.12 0.62
C GLY A 462 38.01 -31.27 0.97
N THR A 463 38.06 -30.42 2.00
CA THR A 463 37.01 -29.47 2.32
C THR A 463 37.45 -28.04 2.00
N VAL A 464 36.45 -27.14 1.86
CA VAL A 464 36.68 -25.71 1.60
C VAL A 464 37.16 -25.01 2.85
N LEU A 465 38.34 -24.40 2.79
CA LEU A 465 38.90 -23.56 3.86
C LEU A 465 38.31 -22.15 3.85
N ARG A 466 38.17 -21.56 2.66
CA ARG A 466 37.62 -20.25 2.43
C ARG A 466 37.21 -20.06 0.97
N THR A 467 36.46 -19.01 0.73
CA THR A 467 36.09 -18.55 -0.61
C THR A 467 36.74 -17.20 -0.92
N GLU A 468 36.97 -16.93 -2.18
CA GLU A 468 37.40 -15.63 -2.71
C GLU A 468 36.43 -15.22 -3.84
N PRO A 469 35.55 -14.19 -3.59
CA PRO A 469 35.44 -13.35 -2.40
C PRO A 469 35.06 -14.07 -1.09
N ALA A 470 35.20 -13.40 0.05
CA ALA A 470 34.87 -13.99 1.34
C ALA A 470 33.37 -14.32 1.46
N ALA A 471 33.03 -15.35 2.25
CA ALA A 471 31.63 -15.68 2.56
C ALA A 471 30.85 -14.46 3.07
N LEU A 472 29.55 -14.39 2.77
CA LEU A 472 28.62 -13.31 3.09
C LEU A 472 28.93 -11.96 2.39
N THR A 473 29.80 -11.95 1.38
CA THR A 473 30.00 -10.79 0.50
C THR A 473 28.89 -10.73 -0.55
N LEU A 474 28.33 -9.54 -0.79
CA LEU A 474 27.42 -9.29 -1.90
C LEU A 474 28.23 -9.25 -3.21
N LEU A 475 27.81 -10.03 -4.19
CA LEU A 475 28.45 -10.08 -5.52
C LEU A 475 27.38 -10.23 -6.60
N ALA A 476 27.71 -9.84 -7.82
CA ALA A 476 26.83 -10.06 -8.96
C ALA A 476 26.64 -11.56 -9.21
N LYS A 477 25.44 -11.97 -9.66
CA LYS A 477 25.10 -13.39 -9.89
C LYS A 477 26.06 -14.11 -10.85
N ASP A 478 26.70 -13.40 -11.75
CA ASP A 478 27.67 -13.91 -12.73
C ASP A 478 29.14 -13.78 -12.30
N ALA A 479 29.39 -13.23 -11.07
CA ALA A 479 30.75 -13.03 -10.60
C ALA A 479 31.49 -14.38 -10.36
N PRO A 480 32.81 -14.47 -10.71
CA PRO A 480 33.57 -15.68 -10.47
C PRO A 480 33.83 -15.88 -8.96
N VAL A 481 33.80 -17.15 -8.54
CA VAL A 481 34.08 -17.56 -7.16
C VAL A 481 35.23 -18.57 -7.15
N VAL A 482 36.20 -18.37 -6.26
CA VAL A 482 37.29 -19.32 -6.03
C VAL A 482 37.07 -20.08 -4.74
N LEU A 483 37.00 -21.41 -4.81
CA LEU A 483 37.00 -22.28 -3.64
C LEU A 483 38.43 -22.65 -3.29
N VAL A 484 38.86 -22.34 -2.08
CA VAL A 484 40.20 -22.76 -1.59
C VAL A 484 40.01 -24.02 -0.75
N LEU A 485 40.52 -25.16 -1.27
CA LEU A 485 40.42 -26.47 -0.62
C LEU A 485 41.68 -26.81 0.15
N ALA A 486 41.53 -27.50 1.28
CA ALA A 486 42.63 -28.07 2.03
C ALA A 486 43.26 -29.25 1.28
N GLU A 487 44.58 -29.25 1.14
CA GLU A 487 45.38 -30.36 0.60
C GLU A 487 46.49 -30.72 1.61
N LEU A 488 46.89 -31.98 1.64
CA LEU A 488 48.01 -32.39 2.53
C LEU A 488 49.30 -31.74 2.04
N PRO A 489 50.14 -31.20 2.95
CA PRO A 489 51.42 -30.70 2.55
C PRO A 489 52.28 -31.80 1.90
N ALA A 490 52.86 -31.50 0.73
CA ALA A 490 53.69 -32.45 0.02
C ALA A 490 54.90 -32.83 0.90
N THR A 491 54.98 -34.10 1.29
CA THR A 491 56.10 -34.63 2.04
C THR A 491 57.36 -34.56 1.17
N THR A 492 58.18 -33.53 1.37
CA THR A 492 59.48 -33.44 0.69
C THR A 492 60.39 -34.49 1.33
N THR A 493 60.53 -35.65 0.65
CA THR A 493 61.54 -36.65 0.97
C THR A 493 62.91 -36.05 0.65
N THR A 494 63.57 -35.47 1.63
CA THR A 494 64.97 -35.01 1.54
C THR A 494 65.88 -36.22 1.49
N ALA A 495 66.31 -36.61 0.30
CA ALA A 495 67.41 -37.54 0.13
C ALA A 495 68.70 -36.84 0.59
N SER A 496 69.22 -37.28 1.77
CA SER A 496 70.52 -36.84 2.29
C SER A 496 71.65 -37.32 1.38
N THR A 497 72.24 -36.40 0.63
CA THR A 497 73.55 -36.67 -0.03
C THR A 497 74.63 -35.87 0.69
N THR A 498 75.43 -36.58 1.52
CA THR A 498 76.64 -36.11 2.19
C THR A 498 77.69 -35.78 1.18
N THR A 499 78.17 -34.54 1.06
CA THR A 499 79.46 -34.22 0.45
C THR A 499 80.14 -33.04 1.13
N THR A 500 81.29 -33.29 1.60
CA THR A 500 82.38 -32.64 2.30
C THR A 500 82.68 -31.20 1.85
N ALA A 501 82.96 -30.32 2.83
CA ALA A 501 83.56 -28.97 2.70
C ALA A 501 85.04 -29.07 2.35
N PRO A 502 85.79 -28.03 1.93
CA PRO A 502 86.14 -26.79 2.58
C PRO A 502 86.46 -25.58 1.67
N PRO A 503 87.19 -24.52 2.05
CA PRO A 503 86.90 -23.52 3.11
C PRO A 503 86.88 -22.05 2.56
N ALA A 504 86.37 -21.17 3.42
CA ALA A 504 86.57 -19.73 3.58
C ALA A 504 87.26 -18.83 2.56
N THR A 505 86.65 -17.71 2.24
CA THR A 505 87.35 -16.40 2.24
C THR A 505 86.35 -15.25 2.57
N THR A 506 86.75 -14.51 3.56
CA THR A 506 86.22 -13.25 4.08
C THR A 506 86.31 -12.14 3.06
N THR A 507 85.32 -11.32 2.86
CA THR A 507 85.50 -9.89 2.59
C THR A 507 84.32 -9.09 3.11
N THR A 508 84.61 -8.24 4.06
CA THR A 508 83.84 -7.16 4.66
C THR A 508 83.61 -6.05 3.67
N THR A 509 82.40 -5.54 3.55
CA THR A 509 82.19 -4.12 3.24
C THR A 509 80.85 -3.67 3.77
N ALA A 510 80.90 -2.56 4.49
CA ALA A 510 79.82 -1.90 5.20
C ALA A 510 78.89 -1.05 4.30
N PRO A 511 77.77 -0.51 4.83
CA PRO A 511 76.63 0.01 4.08
C PRO A 511 76.76 1.49 3.70
N PRO A 512 75.93 2.02 2.83
CA PRO A 512 75.56 3.44 2.94
C PRO A 512 74.02 3.68 3.11
N ALA A 513 73.75 4.44 4.10
CA ALA A 513 73.07 5.72 4.18
C ALA A 513 71.59 5.82 3.66
N THR A 514 70.79 6.09 4.62
CA THR A 514 69.48 6.76 4.70
C THR A 514 69.32 7.92 3.70
N THR A 515 68.17 7.96 2.99
CA THR A 515 67.64 9.20 2.40
C THR A 515 66.20 9.39 2.84
N SER A 516 66.02 10.39 3.67
CA SER A 516 64.75 10.95 4.13
C SER A 516 64.06 11.70 2.99
N THR A 517 62.80 11.45 2.72
CA THR A 517 62.01 12.30 1.82
C THR A 517 60.92 12.98 2.63
N THR A 518 60.99 14.28 2.65
CA THR A 518 60.18 15.28 3.35
C THR A 518 58.77 15.33 2.77
N THR A 519 57.76 15.25 3.64
CA THR A 519 56.37 15.51 3.34
C THR A 519 56.13 17.01 3.35
N THR A 520 55.63 17.56 2.24
CA THR A 520 55.19 18.96 2.12
C THR A 520 53.66 19.03 2.28
N ALA A 521 53.20 19.79 3.27
CA ALA A 521 51.80 20.12 3.50
C ALA A 521 51.34 21.28 2.58
N PRO A 522 50.07 21.33 2.14
CA PRO A 522 49.55 22.46 1.39
C PRO A 522 49.09 23.61 2.28
N PRO A 523 49.04 24.88 1.75
CA PRO A 523 48.79 26.05 2.57
C PRO A 523 47.34 26.33 2.81
N THR A 524 47.03 26.77 4.01
CA THR A 524 45.77 27.34 4.50
C THR A 524 45.62 28.77 3.98
N THR A 525 44.52 29.05 3.31
CA THR A 525 44.14 30.45 2.98
C THR A 525 42.97 30.88 3.86
N THR A 526 43.25 31.76 4.78
CA THR A 526 42.29 32.49 5.63
C THR A 526 41.86 33.72 4.87
N THR A 527 40.57 33.91 4.62
CA THR A 527 40.01 35.22 4.23
C THR A 527 38.90 35.58 5.21
N THR A 528 39.23 36.53 6.05
CA THR A 528 38.35 37.28 6.95
C THR A 528 37.66 38.37 6.13
N THR A 529 36.33 38.47 6.18
CA THR A 529 35.63 39.73 5.83
C THR A 529 34.46 39.91 6.80
N ALA A 530 34.51 41.01 7.53
CA ALA A 530 33.53 41.44 8.52
C ALA A 530 32.31 42.13 7.87
N PRO A 531 31.17 42.28 8.59
CA PRO A 531 29.90 42.74 8.07
C PRO A 531 29.76 44.29 8.10
N PRO A 532 28.86 44.88 7.31
CA PRO A 532 28.41 46.26 7.55
C PRO A 532 27.09 46.28 8.34
N THR A 533 27.08 47.23 9.22
CA THR A 533 26.09 47.66 10.19
C THR A 533 24.97 48.52 9.56
N THR A 534 23.76 48.35 10.08
CA THR A 534 22.69 49.32 10.36
C THR A 534 22.14 50.26 9.29
N THR A 535 20.82 50.31 9.12
CA THR A 535 20.07 51.52 9.57
C THR A 535 18.58 51.25 9.70
N SER A 536 18.03 51.59 10.85
CA SER A 536 16.59 51.65 11.19
C SER A 536 15.89 52.80 10.43
N SER A 537 14.61 52.60 10.09
CA SER A 537 13.65 53.69 10.01
C SER A 537 12.24 53.21 10.37
N THR A 538 11.75 53.72 11.45
CA THR A 538 10.40 53.77 12.02
C THR A 538 9.53 54.72 11.19
N THR A 539 8.23 54.40 11.02
CA THR A 539 7.06 55.35 11.07
C THR A 539 5.78 54.54 10.82
N THR A 540 4.90 54.24 11.80
CA THR A 540 3.71 54.98 12.24
C THR A 540 2.65 55.15 11.12
N SER A 541 1.47 54.62 11.17
CA SER A 541 0.27 54.84 11.99
C SER A 541 -0.98 54.26 11.29
N LEU A 542 -1.86 53.82 12.10
CA LEU A 542 -3.28 53.51 11.96
C LEU A 542 -4.13 54.70 11.38
N PRO A 543 -5.40 54.53 10.99
CA PRO A 543 -6.45 53.84 11.78
C PRO A 543 -6.98 52.55 11.22
#